data_4b0380ac7937fc24e0c96923d5acbc1e
#
_entry.id   4b0380ac7937fc24e0c96923d5acbc1e
#
_cell.length_a   1.000
_cell.length_b   1.000
_cell.length_c   1.000
_cell.angle_alpha   90.00
_cell.angle_beta   90.00
_cell.angle_gamma   90.00
#
_symmetry.space_group_name_H-M   'P 1'
#
loop_
_entity.id
_entity.type
_entity.pdbx_description
1 polymer ?
#
loop_
_entity_poly.entity_id
_entity_poly.type
_entity_poly.pdbx_seq_one_letter_code
_entity_poly.pdbx_strand_id
1 'polypeptide(L)'
;MSINDSIFNIQSEADFKAVALDVFRFQFEHNTVYRSFCDLLYKHPSDVTTLEQIPFLPIEFFKSRDIVSTKQPAEATFTSSGTTGSRVSKHFVSDLAIYKQSFRRGFESFYGPIKDSTVLALLPSYLEREGSSLVYMANDMIEQSKQPESGFYLHDLEALKNTLLKLEAKGQKTLLMGVSYALLDLIESHSFNLKHTIVMETGGMKGQRKELVKSELHALLKNGFGVDTIHSEYGMTELLSQAYSKGNGVFETPPWMRILTRDPEDALCIQPIGKSGGINVIDLANINSCAFIATQDLGKMKPDGTFEILGRFDQSDIRGCNLMVL
;
A
#
# COMPACT_ATOMS: atom_id res chain seq x y z
N MET A 1 28.69 1.92 -2.11
CA MET A 1 27.41 1.41 -1.58
C MET A 1 26.53 1.18 -2.79
N SER A 2 25.84 0.04 -2.90
CA SER A 2 24.89 -0.16 -4.01
C SER A 2 23.67 0.75 -3.83
N ILE A 3 22.93 1.05 -4.90
CA ILE A 3 21.69 1.82 -4.78
C ILE A 3 20.71 1.11 -3.84
N ASN A 4 20.64 -0.22 -3.89
CA ASN A 4 19.80 -1.04 -3.01
C ASN A 4 20.12 -0.83 -1.52
N ASP A 5 21.41 -0.74 -1.17
CA ASP A 5 21.82 -0.47 0.22
C ASP A 5 21.41 0.94 0.65
N SER A 6 21.48 1.92 -0.26
CA SER A 6 21.14 3.32 0.04
C SER A 6 19.66 3.50 0.31
N ILE A 7 18.78 2.76 -0.40
CA ILE A 7 17.30 2.85 -0.26
C ILE A 7 16.87 2.65 1.20
N PHE A 8 17.39 1.61 1.85
CA PHE A 8 16.97 1.26 3.21
C PHE A 8 17.78 1.94 4.32
N ASN A 9 18.71 2.84 3.95
CA ASN A 9 19.55 3.59 4.90
C ASN A 9 19.28 5.11 4.87
N ILE A 10 18.15 5.53 4.32
CA ILE A 10 17.68 6.92 4.29
C ILE A 10 17.37 7.39 5.71
N GLN A 11 17.99 8.53 6.13
CA GLN A 11 17.82 9.12 7.46
C GLN A 11 17.39 10.60 7.41
N SER A 12 17.41 11.22 6.24
CA SER A 12 17.06 12.63 6.04
C SER A 12 16.35 12.89 4.72
N GLU A 13 15.71 14.05 4.62
CA GLU A 13 15.12 14.54 3.37
C GLU A 13 16.16 14.68 2.24
N ALA A 14 17.38 15.08 2.61
CA ALA A 14 18.48 15.20 1.65
C ALA A 14 18.89 13.81 1.11
N ASP A 15 18.96 12.79 1.98
CA ASP A 15 19.25 11.41 1.57
C ASP A 15 18.13 10.89 0.65
N PHE A 16 16.88 11.09 1.03
CA PHE A 16 15.73 10.67 0.22
C PHE A 16 15.79 11.28 -1.18
N LYS A 17 15.99 12.61 -1.26
CA LYS A 17 16.09 13.30 -2.54
C LYS A 17 17.24 12.78 -3.39
N ALA A 18 18.42 12.59 -2.79
CA ALA A 18 19.61 12.08 -3.51
C ALA A 18 19.34 10.68 -4.08
N VAL A 19 18.85 9.75 -3.24
CA VAL A 19 18.54 8.37 -3.67
C VAL A 19 17.43 8.35 -4.71
N ALA A 20 16.38 9.16 -4.56
CA ALA A 20 15.28 9.24 -5.53
C ALA A 20 15.77 9.70 -6.91
N LEU A 21 16.65 10.69 -6.96
CA LEU A 21 17.23 11.17 -8.23
C LEU A 21 18.16 10.12 -8.85
N ASP A 22 18.90 9.35 -8.04
CA ASP A 22 19.71 8.24 -8.55
C ASP A 22 18.87 7.07 -9.08
N VAL A 23 17.78 6.71 -8.38
CA VAL A 23 16.79 5.73 -8.86
C VAL A 23 16.12 6.22 -10.15
N PHE A 24 15.78 7.51 -10.24
CA PHE A 24 15.22 8.08 -11.47
C PHE A 24 16.18 7.92 -12.65
N ARG A 25 17.47 8.30 -12.49
CA ARG A 25 18.49 8.12 -13.54
C ARG A 25 18.62 6.66 -13.95
N PHE A 26 18.71 5.76 -12.97
CA PHE A 26 18.79 4.33 -13.20
C PHE A 26 17.59 3.81 -14.01
N GLN A 27 16.36 4.18 -13.62
CA GLN A 27 15.15 3.72 -14.30
C GLN A 27 14.97 4.35 -15.68
N PHE A 28 15.38 5.60 -15.86
CA PHE A 28 15.42 6.22 -17.18
C PHE A 28 16.34 5.46 -18.15
N GLU A 29 17.48 4.96 -17.66
CA GLU A 29 18.45 4.22 -18.50
C GLU A 29 18.02 2.79 -18.78
N HIS A 30 17.37 2.12 -17.82
CA HIS A 30 17.18 0.68 -17.84
C HIS A 30 15.73 0.25 -18.07
N ASN A 31 14.73 1.11 -17.84
CA ASN A 31 13.32 0.82 -18.08
C ASN A 31 12.86 1.46 -19.40
N THR A 32 12.68 0.64 -20.42
CA THR A 32 12.32 1.12 -21.75
C THR A 32 10.95 1.80 -21.80
N VAL A 33 9.98 1.34 -21.02
CA VAL A 33 8.63 1.93 -20.94
C VAL A 33 8.70 3.28 -20.23
N TYR A 34 9.38 3.35 -19.09
CA TYR A 34 9.52 4.59 -18.33
C TYR A 34 10.34 5.64 -19.10
N ARG A 35 11.44 5.22 -19.75
CA ARG A 35 12.20 6.09 -20.62
C ARG A 35 11.34 6.68 -21.74
N SER A 36 10.60 5.85 -22.48
CA SER A 36 9.72 6.32 -23.54
C SER A 36 8.68 7.32 -23.03
N PHE A 37 8.16 7.12 -21.82
CA PHE A 37 7.25 8.05 -21.17
C PHE A 37 7.94 9.38 -20.85
N CYS A 38 9.15 9.36 -20.28
CA CYS A 38 9.93 10.57 -20.01
C CYS A 38 10.29 11.33 -21.31
N ASP A 39 10.70 10.61 -22.34
CA ASP A 39 11.04 11.20 -23.66
C ASP A 39 9.83 11.92 -24.27
N LEU A 40 8.62 11.35 -24.19
CA LEU A 40 7.38 11.99 -24.64
C LEU A 40 7.04 13.27 -23.86
N LEU A 41 7.47 13.37 -22.61
CA LEU A 41 7.30 14.56 -21.78
C LEU A 41 8.48 15.54 -21.90
N TYR A 42 9.44 15.27 -22.78
CA TYR A 42 10.69 16.06 -22.93
C TYR A 42 11.44 16.22 -21.61
N LYS A 43 11.47 15.16 -20.78
CA LYS A 43 12.17 15.12 -19.49
C LYS A 43 13.40 14.23 -19.58
N HIS A 44 14.58 14.83 -19.41
CA HIS A 44 15.84 14.11 -19.34
C HIS A 44 16.44 14.20 -17.93
N PRO A 45 17.22 13.22 -17.46
CA PRO A 45 17.83 13.26 -16.13
C PRO A 45 18.67 14.51 -15.81
N SER A 46 19.24 15.18 -16.82
CA SER A 46 19.95 16.45 -16.64
C SER A 46 19.04 17.61 -16.22
N ASP A 47 17.75 17.52 -16.52
CA ASP A 47 16.78 18.61 -16.30
C ASP A 47 15.98 18.41 -15.01
N VAL A 48 16.12 17.23 -14.37
CA VAL A 48 15.40 16.83 -13.16
C VAL A 48 16.32 16.96 -11.96
N THR A 49 16.06 17.93 -11.10
CA THR A 49 16.86 18.27 -9.93
C THR A 49 16.05 18.26 -8.63
N THR A 50 14.72 18.15 -8.72
CA THR A 50 13.81 18.04 -7.57
C THR A 50 12.84 16.90 -7.75
N LEU A 51 12.18 16.46 -6.65
CA LEU A 51 11.22 15.35 -6.67
C LEU A 51 9.99 15.67 -7.53
N GLU A 52 9.55 16.93 -7.52
CA GLU A 52 8.37 17.41 -8.23
C GLU A 52 8.58 17.42 -9.75
N GLN A 53 9.83 17.41 -10.21
CA GLN A 53 10.17 17.37 -11.63
C GLN A 53 10.23 15.95 -12.19
N ILE A 54 10.27 14.94 -11.33
CA ILE A 54 10.30 13.53 -11.75
C ILE A 54 8.96 13.16 -12.40
N PRO A 55 8.94 12.60 -13.62
CA PRO A 55 7.71 12.10 -14.23
C PRO A 55 7.14 10.89 -13.46
N PHE A 56 5.84 10.90 -13.18
CA PHE A 56 5.15 9.79 -12.54
C PHE A 56 4.40 8.98 -13.59
N LEU A 57 4.78 7.71 -13.76
CA LEU A 57 4.16 6.78 -14.70
C LEU A 57 2.73 6.46 -14.27
N PRO A 58 1.72 6.67 -15.16
CA PRO A 58 0.35 6.24 -14.84
C PRO A 58 0.27 4.75 -14.53
N ILE A 59 -0.38 4.39 -13.43
CA ILE A 59 -0.46 3.01 -12.92
C ILE A 59 -1.07 2.04 -13.94
N GLU A 60 -1.89 2.52 -14.87
CA GLU A 60 -2.52 1.74 -15.93
C GLU A 60 -1.50 1.09 -16.88
N PHE A 61 -0.28 1.60 -16.94
CA PHE A 61 0.77 0.98 -17.74
C PHE A 61 1.08 -0.44 -17.25
N PHE A 62 0.94 -0.74 -15.97
CA PHE A 62 1.09 -2.09 -15.43
C PHE A 62 0.04 -3.10 -15.93
N LYS A 63 -1.08 -2.61 -16.51
CA LYS A 63 -2.09 -3.46 -17.16
C LYS A 63 -1.73 -3.79 -18.61
N SER A 64 -0.94 -2.95 -19.25
CA SER A 64 -0.72 -3.02 -20.72
C SER A 64 0.72 -3.24 -21.12
N ARG A 65 1.67 -3.06 -20.21
CA ARG A 65 3.11 -3.14 -20.45
C ARG A 65 3.81 -3.92 -19.35
N ASP A 66 4.94 -4.52 -19.67
CA ASP A 66 5.85 -5.12 -18.71
C ASP A 66 6.79 -4.02 -18.19
N ILE A 67 6.61 -3.62 -16.93
CA ILE A 67 7.34 -2.54 -16.31
C ILE A 67 8.52 -3.14 -15.54
N VAL A 68 9.69 -3.15 -16.18
CA VAL A 68 10.90 -3.75 -15.62
C VAL A 68 12.12 -2.87 -15.90
N SER A 69 12.99 -2.70 -14.89
CA SER A 69 14.24 -1.93 -14.95
C SER A 69 15.49 -2.82 -14.86
N THR A 70 15.32 -4.13 -14.99
CA THR A 70 16.40 -5.11 -14.90
C THR A 70 16.24 -6.19 -15.98
N LYS A 71 17.35 -6.85 -16.32
CA LYS A 71 17.36 -8.02 -17.19
C LYS A 71 17.20 -9.35 -16.44
N GLN A 72 17.17 -9.31 -15.10
CA GLN A 72 16.98 -10.50 -14.29
C GLN A 72 15.52 -11.01 -14.46
N PRO A 73 15.32 -12.32 -14.52
CA PRO A 73 13.97 -12.88 -14.55
C PRO A 73 13.21 -12.54 -13.27
N ALA A 74 11.89 -12.45 -13.38
CA ALA A 74 11.06 -12.25 -12.21
C ALA A 74 11.05 -13.50 -11.32
N GLU A 75 11.32 -13.33 -10.02
CA GLU A 75 11.15 -14.37 -9.00
C GLU A 75 9.68 -14.55 -8.63
N ALA A 76 8.89 -13.47 -8.75
CA ALA A 76 7.44 -13.50 -8.59
C ALA A 76 6.76 -12.51 -9.54
N THR A 77 5.52 -12.81 -9.91
CA THR A 77 4.64 -11.88 -10.61
C THR A 77 3.38 -11.67 -9.79
N PHE A 78 3.22 -10.45 -9.27
CA PHE A 78 1.99 -10.09 -8.57
C PHE A 78 0.95 -9.54 -9.54
N THR A 79 -0.33 -9.87 -9.26
CA THR A 79 -1.46 -9.48 -10.11
C THR A 79 -2.57 -8.82 -9.29
N SER A 80 -3.17 -7.76 -9.83
CA SER A 80 -4.29 -7.10 -9.17
C SER A 80 -5.56 -7.96 -9.22
N SER A 81 -6.49 -7.71 -8.27
CA SER A 81 -7.81 -8.32 -8.31
C SER A 81 -8.62 -7.66 -9.42
N GLY A 82 -8.61 -8.22 -10.62
CA GLY A 82 -9.49 -7.78 -11.69
C GLY A 82 -10.93 -8.27 -11.50
N THR A 83 -11.92 -7.46 -11.89
CA THR A 83 -13.26 -7.97 -12.17
C THR A 83 -13.22 -8.81 -13.46
N THR A 84 -14.06 -9.84 -13.54
CA THR A 84 -14.13 -10.77 -14.67
C THR A 84 -14.18 -10.01 -16.00
N GLY A 85 -13.17 -10.22 -16.88
CA GLY A 85 -13.07 -9.58 -18.21
C GLY A 85 -12.21 -8.31 -18.28
N SER A 86 -11.71 -7.75 -17.18
CA SER A 86 -10.76 -6.62 -17.21
C SER A 86 -9.31 -7.10 -17.24
N ARG A 87 -8.43 -6.35 -17.93
CA ARG A 87 -6.97 -6.60 -17.84
C ARG A 87 -6.51 -6.31 -16.42
N VAL A 88 -5.86 -7.28 -15.80
CA VAL A 88 -5.22 -7.12 -14.49
C VAL A 88 -3.86 -6.47 -14.63
N SER A 89 -3.46 -5.69 -13.64
CA SER A 89 -2.07 -5.22 -13.54
C SER A 89 -1.15 -6.38 -13.25
N LYS A 90 0.06 -6.33 -13.80
CA LYS A 90 1.14 -7.28 -13.54
C LYS A 90 2.35 -6.54 -13.00
N HIS A 91 2.85 -6.95 -11.87
CA HIS A 91 4.07 -6.43 -11.29
C HIS A 91 5.12 -7.56 -11.24
N PHE A 92 6.15 -7.42 -12.04
CA PHE A 92 7.26 -8.37 -12.12
C PHE A 92 8.30 -8.00 -11.06
N VAL A 93 8.44 -8.84 -10.05
CA VAL A 93 9.41 -8.66 -8.96
C VAL A 93 10.59 -9.59 -9.19
N SER A 94 11.72 -9.03 -9.59
CA SER A 94 12.96 -9.77 -9.90
C SER A 94 13.82 -10.08 -8.68
N ASP A 95 13.52 -9.47 -7.54
CA ASP A 95 14.23 -9.68 -6.27
C ASP A 95 13.23 -9.59 -5.11
N LEU A 96 12.77 -10.74 -4.66
CA LEU A 96 11.85 -10.85 -3.52
C LEU A 96 12.50 -10.46 -2.18
N ALA A 97 13.83 -10.45 -2.09
CA ALA A 97 14.52 -10.01 -0.87
C ALA A 97 14.28 -8.52 -0.62
N ILE A 98 14.25 -7.69 -1.67
CA ILE A 98 13.90 -6.26 -1.56
C ILE A 98 12.47 -6.10 -1.04
N TYR A 99 11.50 -6.84 -1.58
CA TYR A 99 10.12 -6.77 -1.12
C TYR A 99 9.99 -7.19 0.35
N LYS A 100 10.60 -8.33 0.72
CA LYS A 100 10.64 -8.80 2.12
C LYS A 100 11.27 -7.76 3.05
N GLN A 101 12.39 -7.18 2.66
CA GLN A 101 13.07 -6.15 3.44
C GLN A 101 12.18 -4.91 3.61
N SER A 102 11.49 -4.49 2.53
CA SER A 102 10.61 -3.32 2.55
C SER A 102 9.45 -3.50 3.52
N PHE A 103 8.61 -4.52 3.34
CA PHE A 103 7.44 -4.65 4.19
C PHE A 103 7.80 -5.03 5.65
N ARG A 104 8.85 -5.85 5.89
CA ARG A 104 9.28 -6.19 7.25
C ARG A 104 9.76 -4.96 7.99
N ARG A 105 10.73 -4.20 7.44
CA ARG A 105 11.25 -2.98 8.06
C ARG A 105 10.19 -1.88 8.14
N GLY A 106 9.33 -1.76 7.12
CA GLY A 106 8.20 -0.85 7.12
C GLY A 106 7.27 -1.14 8.29
N PHE A 107 6.78 -2.37 8.41
CA PHE A 107 5.92 -2.77 9.52
C PHE A 107 6.60 -2.57 10.89
N GLU A 108 7.84 -3.02 11.04
CA GLU A 108 8.60 -2.89 12.29
C GLU A 108 8.79 -1.45 12.74
N SER A 109 8.95 -0.51 11.82
CA SER A 109 9.10 0.93 12.15
C SER A 109 7.84 1.53 12.79
N PHE A 110 6.65 0.98 12.49
CA PHE A 110 5.38 1.44 13.04
C PHE A 110 4.89 0.65 14.24
N TYR A 111 5.14 -0.67 14.27
CA TYR A 111 4.50 -1.59 15.21
C TYR A 111 5.49 -2.39 16.07
N GLY A 112 6.77 -2.29 15.78
CA GLY A 112 7.82 -3.10 16.38
C GLY A 112 7.91 -4.50 15.76
N PRO A 113 8.79 -5.37 16.31
CA PRO A 113 9.07 -6.68 15.72
C PRO A 113 7.84 -7.58 15.63
N ILE A 114 7.58 -8.14 14.45
CA ILE A 114 6.41 -9.00 14.22
C ILE A 114 6.39 -10.26 15.09
N LYS A 115 7.57 -10.77 15.47
CA LYS A 115 7.71 -11.92 16.37
C LYS A 115 7.06 -11.74 17.74
N ASP A 116 6.80 -10.49 18.15
CA ASP A 116 6.18 -10.16 19.44
C ASP A 116 4.64 -10.19 19.35
N SER A 117 4.08 -10.47 18.17
CA SER A 117 2.64 -10.45 17.91
C SER A 117 2.14 -11.76 17.33
N THR A 118 0.94 -12.17 17.68
CA THR A 118 0.19 -13.21 16.95
C THR A 118 -0.48 -12.54 15.74
N VAL A 119 -0.36 -13.12 14.53
CA VAL A 119 -0.90 -12.57 13.28
C VAL A 119 -2.10 -13.39 12.84
N LEU A 120 -3.27 -12.79 12.89
CA LEU A 120 -4.53 -13.40 12.43
C LEU A 120 -4.95 -12.69 11.14
N ALA A 121 -4.89 -13.40 10.02
CA ALA A 121 -5.18 -12.83 8.70
C ALA A 121 -6.59 -13.24 8.25
N LEU A 122 -7.50 -12.27 8.21
CA LEU A 122 -8.83 -12.41 7.64
C LEU A 122 -8.76 -12.08 6.13
N LEU A 123 -7.94 -12.89 5.45
CA LEU A 123 -7.58 -12.80 4.03
C LEU A 123 -7.68 -14.20 3.42
N PRO A 124 -7.84 -14.33 2.08
CA PRO A 124 -7.65 -15.59 1.39
C PRO A 124 -6.26 -16.17 1.70
N SER A 125 -6.12 -17.48 1.77
CA SER A 125 -4.81 -18.11 1.92
C SER A 125 -3.95 -17.93 0.65
N TYR A 126 -2.63 -18.16 0.79
CA TYR A 126 -1.72 -18.09 -0.35
C TYR A 126 -2.07 -19.07 -1.46
N LEU A 127 -2.54 -20.28 -1.09
CA LEU A 127 -2.95 -21.32 -2.05
C LEU A 127 -4.22 -20.95 -2.83
N GLU A 128 -5.10 -20.14 -2.24
CA GLU A 128 -6.35 -19.71 -2.88
C GLU A 128 -6.13 -18.49 -3.79
N ARG A 129 -5.09 -17.71 -3.53
CA ARG A 129 -4.80 -16.49 -4.29
C ARG A 129 -3.32 -16.34 -4.56
N GLU A 130 -2.80 -17.23 -5.38
CA GLU A 130 -1.47 -17.08 -5.94
C GLU A 130 -1.34 -15.75 -6.70
N GLY A 131 -0.20 -15.08 -6.56
CA GLY A 131 0.07 -13.79 -7.19
C GLY A 131 -0.50 -12.56 -6.48
N SER A 132 -1.03 -12.67 -5.26
CA SER A 132 -1.38 -11.49 -4.45
C SER A 132 -0.20 -11.04 -3.59
N SER A 133 0.29 -9.82 -3.80
CA SER A 133 1.37 -9.23 -2.99
C SER A 133 0.97 -9.11 -1.51
N LEU A 134 -0.27 -8.70 -1.22
CA LEU A 134 -0.81 -8.63 0.14
C LEU A 134 -0.81 -9.99 0.85
N VAL A 135 -1.26 -11.04 0.16
CA VAL A 135 -1.29 -12.39 0.73
C VAL A 135 0.13 -12.93 0.94
N TYR A 136 1.05 -12.64 0.02
CA TYR A 136 2.46 -12.96 0.17
C TYR A 136 3.07 -12.31 1.42
N MET A 137 2.83 -11.01 1.62
CA MET A 137 3.25 -10.27 2.82
C MET A 137 2.65 -10.87 4.09
N ALA A 138 1.33 -11.10 4.11
CA ALA A 138 0.64 -11.68 5.28
C ALA A 138 1.17 -13.07 5.63
N ASN A 139 1.43 -13.91 4.63
CA ASN A 139 2.03 -15.25 4.85
C ASN A 139 3.42 -15.15 5.49
N ASP A 140 4.28 -14.27 4.97
CA ASP A 140 5.60 -14.04 5.56
C ASP A 140 5.50 -13.53 7.01
N MET A 141 4.57 -12.62 7.31
CA MET A 141 4.35 -12.11 8.66
C MET A 141 3.87 -13.24 9.61
N ILE A 142 2.99 -14.13 9.16
CA ILE A 142 2.55 -15.31 9.91
C ILE A 142 3.75 -16.20 10.23
N GLU A 143 4.58 -16.52 9.25
CA GLU A 143 5.78 -17.34 9.44
C GLU A 143 6.81 -16.69 10.38
N GLN A 144 7.02 -15.36 10.28
CA GLN A 144 7.97 -14.63 11.13
C GLN A 144 7.47 -14.46 12.56
N SER A 145 6.16 -14.43 12.78
CA SER A 145 5.56 -14.31 14.12
C SER A 145 5.90 -15.51 15.00
N LYS A 146 6.06 -16.69 14.41
CA LYS A 146 6.32 -17.98 15.09
C LYS A 146 5.30 -18.31 16.19
N GLN A 147 4.13 -17.69 16.18
CA GLN A 147 3.07 -17.94 17.14
C GLN A 147 2.16 -19.05 16.59
N PRO A 148 1.81 -20.06 17.40
CA PRO A 148 1.06 -21.23 16.93
C PRO A 148 -0.37 -20.91 16.46
N GLU A 149 -0.94 -19.82 16.95
CA GLU A 149 -2.26 -19.35 16.55
C GLU A 149 -2.23 -18.44 15.30
N SER A 150 -1.03 -18.04 14.81
CA SER A 150 -0.93 -17.22 13.59
C SER A 150 -1.37 -18.01 12.36
N GLY A 151 -2.20 -17.40 11.51
CA GLY A 151 -2.73 -18.09 10.33
C GLY A 151 -3.77 -17.28 9.56
N PHE A 152 -4.30 -17.91 8.50
CA PHE A 152 -5.41 -17.41 7.68
C PHE A 152 -6.73 -17.96 8.18
N TYR A 153 -7.73 -17.10 8.34
CA TYR A 153 -9.01 -17.43 9.00
C TYR A 153 -10.26 -17.03 8.18
N LEU A 154 -10.11 -16.64 6.91
CA LEU A 154 -11.24 -16.12 6.12
C LEU A 154 -12.45 -17.06 6.07
N HIS A 155 -12.21 -18.36 6.08
CA HIS A 155 -13.25 -19.40 5.95
C HIS A 155 -13.68 -20.02 7.27
N ASP A 156 -13.14 -19.56 8.41
CA ASP A 156 -13.49 -20.09 9.73
C ASP A 156 -13.57 -18.96 10.77
N LEU A 157 -14.66 -18.20 10.69
CA LEU A 157 -14.93 -17.07 11.59
C LEU A 157 -15.12 -17.51 13.04
N GLU A 158 -15.64 -18.73 13.29
CA GLU A 158 -15.79 -19.27 14.65
C GLU A 158 -14.42 -19.61 15.25
N ALA A 159 -13.52 -20.24 14.50
CA ALA A 159 -12.15 -20.48 14.96
C ALA A 159 -11.43 -19.16 15.21
N LEU A 160 -11.59 -18.14 14.33
CA LEU A 160 -11.02 -16.82 14.52
C LEU A 160 -11.51 -16.17 15.81
N LYS A 161 -12.83 -16.15 16.05
CA LYS A 161 -13.43 -15.61 17.26
C LYS A 161 -12.85 -16.27 18.51
N ASN A 162 -12.86 -17.61 18.54
CA ASN A 162 -12.37 -18.36 19.71
C ASN A 162 -10.88 -18.09 19.96
N THR A 163 -10.09 -17.95 18.90
CA THR A 163 -8.67 -17.62 18.97
C THR A 163 -8.47 -16.20 19.49
N LEU A 164 -9.20 -15.20 18.96
CA LEU A 164 -9.17 -13.82 19.45
C LEU A 164 -9.49 -13.73 20.95
N LEU A 165 -10.58 -14.35 21.39
CA LEU A 165 -10.98 -14.34 22.81
C LEU A 165 -9.93 -15.02 23.70
N LYS A 166 -9.35 -16.13 23.26
CA LYS A 166 -8.26 -16.83 23.95
C LYS A 166 -7.01 -15.95 24.10
N LEU A 167 -6.60 -15.26 23.03
CA LEU A 167 -5.42 -14.41 23.03
C LEU A 167 -5.66 -13.16 23.87
N GLU A 168 -6.83 -12.56 23.77
CA GLU A 168 -7.24 -11.41 24.55
C GLU A 168 -7.21 -11.70 26.05
N ALA A 169 -7.76 -12.86 26.48
CA ALA A 169 -7.74 -13.30 27.87
C ALA A 169 -6.32 -13.56 28.40
N LYS A 170 -5.35 -13.82 27.54
CA LYS A 170 -3.93 -13.97 27.90
C LYS A 170 -3.16 -12.67 27.88
N GLY A 171 -3.76 -11.56 27.42
CA GLY A 171 -3.06 -10.30 27.19
C GLY A 171 -2.01 -10.38 26.07
N GLN A 172 -2.20 -11.31 25.11
CA GLN A 172 -1.26 -11.53 24.02
C GLN A 172 -1.40 -10.43 22.96
N LYS A 173 -0.31 -9.75 22.63
CA LYS A 173 -0.27 -8.79 21.54
C LYS A 173 -0.66 -9.48 20.23
N THR A 174 -1.73 -9.01 19.61
CA THR A 174 -2.33 -9.63 18.43
C THR A 174 -2.50 -8.59 17.32
N LEU A 175 -2.21 -8.97 16.09
CA LEU A 175 -2.55 -8.23 14.87
C LEU A 175 -3.67 -9.00 14.15
N LEU A 176 -4.86 -8.43 14.10
CA LEU A 176 -5.93 -8.87 13.22
C LEU A 176 -5.91 -8.01 11.96
N MET A 177 -5.43 -8.57 10.86
CA MET A 177 -5.39 -7.92 9.55
C MET A 177 -6.47 -8.51 8.65
N GLY A 178 -7.32 -7.66 8.05
CA GLY A 178 -8.40 -8.16 7.20
C GLY A 178 -8.86 -7.18 6.13
N VAL A 179 -9.44 -7.73 5.06
CA VAL A 179 -10.16 -6.91 4.08
C VAL A 179 -11.43 -6.36 4.71
N SER A 180 -11.80 -5.13 4.31
CA SER A 180 -12.89 -4.39 4.97
C SER A 180 -14.20 -5.16 5.07
N TYR A 181 -14.62 -5.85 4.00
CA TYR A 181 -15.86 -6.61 4.00
C TYR A 181 -15.84 -7.79 4.99
N ALA A 182 -14.70 -8.49 5.09
CA ALA A 182 -14.58 -9.65 5.97
C ALA A 182 -14.51 -9.25 7.45
N LEU A 183 -13.90 -8.11 7.76
CA LEU A 183 -13.95 -7.54 9.11
C LEU A 183 -15.38 -7.16 9.50
N LEU A 184 -16.19 -6.63 8.57
CA LEU A 184 -17.62 -6.36 8.79
C LEU A 184 -18.41 -7.65 9.02
N ASP A 185 -18.19 -8.70 8.22
CA ASP A 185 -18.84 -10.00 8.39
C ASP A 185 -18.58 -10.58 9.79
N LEU A 186 -17.35 -10.41 10.29
CA LEU A 186 -16.97 -10.89 11.61
C LEU A 186 -17.73 -10.17 12.74
N ILE A 187 -17.85 -8.83 12.68
CA ILE A 187 -18.55 -8.05 13.72
C ILE A 187 -20.08 -8.13 13.63
N GLU A 188 -20.66 -8.47 12.47
CA GLU A 188 -22.09 -8.74 12.34
C GLU A 188 -22.49 -10.04 13.03
N SER A 189 -21.59 -11.01 13.04
CA SER A 189 -21.82 -12.32 13.68
C SER A 189 -21.43 -12.34 15.14
N HIS A 190 -20.51 -11.49 15.57
CA HIS A 190 -19.90 -11.53 16.92
C HIS A 190 -19.61 -10.13 17.44
N SER A 191 -19.68 -9.96 18.76
CA SER A 191 -19.26 -8.73 19.44
C SER A 191 -17.99 -8.99 20.26
N PHE A 192 -17.09 -8.03 20.28
CA PHE A 192 -15.80 -8.10 20.94
C PHE A 192 -15.57 -6.94 21.89
N ASN A 193 -14.56 -7.05 22.76
CA ASN A 193 -14.01 -5.98 23.56
C ASN A 193 -12.50 -6.21 23.66
N LEU A 194 -11.79 -5.82 22.60
CA LEU A 194 -10.37 -6.13 22.41
C LEU A 194 -9.50 -4.99 22.96
N LYS A 195 -8.52 -5.33 23.82
CA LYS A 195 -7.58 -4.39 24.44
C LYS A 195 -6.13 -4.65 24.02
N HIS A 196 -5.83 -5.88 23.63
CA HIS A 196 -4.48 -6.34 23.26
C HIS A 196 -4.35 -6.62 21.77
N THR A 197 -5.40 -6.32 20.99
CA THR A 197 -5.46 -6.59 19.55
C THR A 197 -5.47 -5.29 18.74
N ILE A 198 -4.53 -5.17 17.81
CA ILE A 198 -4.56 -4.16 16.75
C ILE A 198 -5.45 -4.70 15.64
N VAL A 199 -6.56 -4.00 15.35
CA VAL A 199 -7.41 -4.30 14.19
C VAL A 199 -6.97 -3.42 13.04
N MET A 200 -6.51 -4.06 11.95
CA MET A 200 -5.98 -3.37 10.76
C MET A 200 -6.80 -3.76 9.53
N GLU A 201 -7.48 -2.78 8.94
CA GLU A 201 -8.14 -2.98 7.66
C GLU A 201 -7.17 -2.74 6.50
N THR A 202 -7.32 -3.53 5.43
CA THR A 202 -6.56 -3.40 4.20
C THR A 202 -7.46 -3.62 2.99
N GLY A 203 -7.29 -2.79 1.95
CA GLY A 203 -8.11 -2.86 0.74
C GLY A 203 -9.56 -2.47 0.97
N GLY A 204 -10.34 -2.34 -0.12
CA GLY A 204 -11.74 -1.93 -0.08
C GLY A 204 -12.74 -3.10 0.01
N MET A 205 -14.01 -2.81 -0.27
CA MET A 205 -15.12 -3.80 -0.26
C MET A 205 -15.03 -4.82 -1.40
N LYS A 206 -14.17 -4.59 -2.40
CA LYS A 206 -13.90 -5.50 -3.54
C LYS A 206 -15.16 -5.97 -4.26
N GLY A 207 -16.21 -5.14 -4.29
CA GLY A 207 -17.49 -5.46 -4.90
C GLY A 207 -18.36 -6.46 -4.11
N GLN A 208 -17.94 -6.89 -2.92
CA GLN A 208 -18.71 -7.80 -2.06
C GLN A 208 -19.80 -7.06 -1.27
N ARG A 209 -19.56 -5.77 -0.99
CA ARG A 209 -20.51 -4.90 -0.28
C ARG A 209 -20.51 -3.51 -0.92
N LYS A 210 -21.52 -2.69 -0.59
CA LYS A 210 -21.55 -1.27 -0.94
C LYS A 210 -20.34 -0.58 -0.31
N GLU A 211 -19.65 0.25 -1.10
CA GLU A 211 -18.54 1.06 -0.58
C GLU A 211 -19.04 2.01 0.50
N LEU A 212 -18.33 2.04 1.62
CA LEU A 212 -18.53 2.95 2.73
C LEU A 212 -17.40 3.99 2.74
N VAL A 213 -17.71 5.21 3.18
CA VAL A 213 -16.67 6.17 3.49
C VAL A 213 -15.86 5.67 4.69
N LYS A 214 -14.55 5.92 4.67
CA LYS A 214 -13.61 5.37 5.68
C LYS A 214 -14.03 5.68 7.13
N SER A 215 -14.56 6.87 7.39
CA SER A 215 -15.04 7.24 8.73
C SER A 215 -16.22 6.39 9.21
N GLU A 216 -17.15 6.08 8.31
CA GLU A 216 -18.31 5.22 8.62
C GLU A 216 -17.86 3.77 8.87
N LEU A 217 -17.01 3.22 7.98
CA LEU A 217 -16.42 1.90 8.16
C LEU A 217 -15.70 1.78 9.51
N HIS A 218 -14.84 2.76 9.83
CA HIS A 218 -14.09 2.75 11.10
C HIS A 218 -15.01 2.87 12.33
N ALA A 219 -16.10 3.63 12.24
CA ALA A 219 -17.06 3.73 13.34
C ALA A 219 -17.74 2.38 13.62
N LEU A 220 -18.16 1.66 12.57
CA LEU A 220 -18.73 0.32 12.69
C LEU A 220 -17.73 -0.68 13.27
N LEU A 221 -16.51 -0.72 12.73
CA LEU A 221 -15.47 -1.63 13.19
C LEU A 221 -15.05 -1.35 14.65
N LYS A 222 -14.89 -0.07 15.04
CA LYS A 222 -14.60 0.30 16.43
C LYS A 222 -15.65 -0.24 17.39
N ASN A 223 -16.92 -0.03 17.06
CA ASN A 223 -18.03 -0.49 17.90
C ASN A 223 -18.07 -2.03 17.97
N GLY A 224 -17.92 -2.72 16.84
CA GLY A 224 -18.00 -4.18 16.79
C GLY A 224 -16.82 -4.89 17.46
N PHE A 225 -15.61 -4.37 17.33
CA PHE A 225 -14.42 -4.92 17.99
C PHE A 225 -14.20 -4.39 19.41
N GLY A 226 -14.88 -3.33 19.83
CA GLY A 226 -14.70 -2.70 21.13
C GLY A 226 -13.30 -2.09 21.29
N VAL A 227 -12.77 -1.49 20.22
CA VAL A 227 -11.44 -0.84 20.19
C VAL A 227 -11.56 0.67 19.98
N ASP A 228 -10.60 1.41 20.50
CA ASP A 228 -10.58 2.88 20.37
C ASP A 228 -10.22 3.34 18.96
N THR A 229 -9.41 2.56 18.24
CA THR A 229 -8.90 2.91 16.91
C THR A 229 -8.91 1.72 15.97
N ILE A 230 -9.16 1.99 14.68
CA ILE A 230 -8.91 1.05 13.59
C ILE A 230 -7.67 1.53 12.85
N HIS A 231 -6.72 0.63 12.67
CA HIS A 231 -5.54 0.85 11.86
C HIS A 231 -5.84 0.53 10.39
N SER A 232 -5.04 1.11 9.49
CA SER A 232 -5.18 0.84 8.05
C SER A 232 -3.81 0.59 7.43
N GLU A 233 -3.76 -0.32 6.48
CA GLU A 233 -2.62 -0.50 5.59
C GLU A 233 -3.00 0.07 4.20
N TYR A 234 -2.09 0.83 3.60
CA TYR A 234 -2.20 1.30 2.22
C TYR A 234 -1.05 0.73 1.40
N GLY A 235 -1.42 -0.13 0.49
CA GLY A 235 -0.53 -0.73 -0.50
C GLY A 235 -1.31 -1.13 -1.74
N MET A 236 -0.60 -1.55 -2.75
CA MET A 236 -1.19 -2.04 -4.00
C MET A 236 -0.24 -3.01 -4.69
N THR A 237 -0.75 -3.75 -5.67
CA THR A 237 0.01 -4.74 -6.43
C THR A 237 1.28 -4.16 -7.03
N GLU A 238 1.24 -2.91 -7.46
CA GLU A 238 2.29 -2.21 -8.18
C GLU A 238 3.37 -1.61 -7.26
N LEU A 239 3.19 -1.67 -5.94
CA LEU A 239 4.14 -1.17 -4.94
C LEU A 239 4.84 -2.30 -4.19
N LEU A 240 6.05 -2.03 -3.70
CA LEU A 240 6.80 -2.90 -2.77
C LEU A 240 6.83 -2.34 -1.34
N SER A 241 6.30 -1.15 -1.12
CA SER A 241 6.21 -0.52 0.19
C SER A 241 4.75 -0.28 0.58
N GLN A 242 4.49 -0.20 1.89
CA GLN A 242 3.18 0.09 2.46
C GLN A 242 3.26 1.34 3.33
N ALA A 243 2.18 2.14 3.31
CA ALA A 243 1.95 3.17 4.30
C ALA A 243 0.94 2.68 5.34
N TYR A 244 1.05 3.19 6.56
CA TYR A 244 0.22 2.76 7.67
C TYR A 244 -0.48 3.94 8.34
N SER A 245 -1.73 3.73 8.74
CA SER A 245 -2.49 4.62 9.60
C SER A 245 -2.72 3.95 10.96
N LYS A 246 -2.32 4.65 12.04
CA LYS A 246 -2.60 4.19 13.41
C LYS A 246 -3.96 4.68 13.93
N GLY A 247 -4.76 5.30 13.06
CA GLY A 247 -6.08 5.81 13.36
C GLY A 247 -6.45 7.04 12.56
N ASN A 248 -7.74 7.38 12.56
CA ASN A 248 -8.30 8.58 11.93
C ASN A 248 -8.04 8.72 10.41
N GLY A 249 -7.62 7.64 9.73
CA GLY A 249 -7.35 7.66 8.29
C GLY A 249 -6.14 8.50 7.87
N VAL A 250 -5.26 8.85 8.83
CA VAL A 250 -4.02 9.59 8.59
C VAL A 250 -2.88 8.59 8.43
N PHE A 251 -2.24 8.60 7.27
CA PHE A 251 -1.19 7.66 6.90
C PHE A 251 0.20 8.26 7.00
N GLU A 252 1.15 7.42 7.38
CA GLU A 252 2.59 7.70 7.37
C GLU A 252 3.30 6.70 6.47
N THR A 253 4.37 7.13 5.81
CA THR A 253 5.20 6.30 4.94
C THR A 253 6.49 5.87 5.64
N PRO A 254 7.07 4.70 5.29
CA PRO A 254 8.44 4.39 5.71
C PRO A 254 9.44 5.35 5.02
N PRO A 255 10.69 5.46 5.53
CA PRO A 255 11.67 6.43 5.02
C PRO A 255 12.00 6.37 3.53
N TRP A 256 11.79 5.24 2.88
CA TRP A 256 12.04 5.02 1.44
C TRP A 256 10.81 5.17 0.56
N MET A 257 9.70 5.61 1.13
CA MET A 257 8.45 5.91 0.39
C MET A 257 8.04 7.37 0.63
N ARG A 258 7.50 8.03 -0.39
CA ARG A 258 7.00 9.40 -0.33
C ARG A 258 5.72 9.54 -1.14
N ILE A 259 4.84 10.38 -0.67
CA ILE A 259 3.63 10.77 -1.38
C ILE A 259 3.74 12.22 -1.83
N LEU A 260 3.27 12.49 -3.04
CA LEU A 260 2.98 13.83 -3.54
C LEU A 260 1.55 13.85 -4.03
N THR A 261 0.95 15.03 -4.10
CA THR A 261 -0.37 15.20 -4.72
C THR A 261 -0.23 15.96 -6.02
N ARG A 262 -0.84 15.47 -7.10
CA ARG A 262 -0.89 16.15 -8.41
C ARG A 262 -2.25 16.80 -8.63
N ASP A 263 -2.27 17.80 -9.49
CA ASP A 263 -3.52 18.44 -9.89
C ASP A 263 -4.43 17.42 -10.60
N PRO A 264 -5.73 17.36 -10.26
CA PRO A 264 -6.68 16.46 -10.91
C PRO A 264 -6.89 16.74 -12.41
N GLU A 265 -6.71 18.00 -12.84
CA GLU A 265 -6.92 18.44 -14.23
C GLU A 265 -5.61 18.44 -15.03
N ASP A 266 -4.47 18.69 -14.36
CA ASP A 266 -3.13 18.64 -14.95
C ASP A 266 -2.24 17.64 -14.23
N ALA A 267 -2.17 16.42 -14.75
CA ALA A 267 -1.43 15.31 -14.16
C ALA A 267 0.09 15.56 -14.01
N LEU A 268 0.63 16.59 -14.65
CA LEU A 268 2.06 16.95 -14.57
C LEU A 268 2.33 18.05 -13.54
N CYS A 269 1.30 18.68 -13.02
CA CYS A 269 1.40 19.72 -12.00
C CYS A 269 1.31 19.13 -10.60
N ILE A 270 2.35 19.31 -9.77
CA ILE A 270 2.31 18.91 -8.36
C ILE A 270 1.62 20.00 -7.55
N GLN A 271 0.63 19.60 -6.75
CA GLN A 271 -0.14 20.47 -5.88
C GLN A 271 0.65 20.90 -4.63
N PRO A 272 0.45 22.11 -4.14
CA PRO A 272 0.96 22.52 -2.83
C PRO A 272 0.41 21.62 -1.70
N ILE A 273 1.20 21.47 -0.64
CA ILE A 273 0.78 20.79 0.58
C ILE A 273 -0.55 21.37 1.09
N GLY A 274 -1.46 20.52 1.50
CA GLY A 274 -2.79 20.89 1.99
C GLY A 274 -3.86 21.00 0.90
N LYS A 275 -3.51 20.82 -0.37
CA LYS A 275 -4.47 20.69 -1.47
C LYS A 275 -4.76 19.22 -1.77
N SER A 276 -6.02 18.92 -2.04
CA SER A 276 -6.43 17.60 -2.49
C SER A 276 -6.07 17.41 -3.96
N GLY A 277 -5.67 16.19 -4.33
CA GLY A 277 -5.29 15.86 -5.70
C GLY A 277 -5.07 14.37 -5.89
N GLY A 278 -4.65 13.99 -7.09
CA GLY A 278 -4.25 12.61 -7.38
C GLY A 278 -2.99 12.23 -6.62
N ILE A 279 -2.96 11.04 -6.04
CA ILE A 279 -1.78 10.55 -5.32
C ILE A 279 -0.71 10.11 -6.31
N ASN A 280 0.48 10.68 -6.17
CA ASN A 280 1.72 10.22 -6.77
C ASN A 280 2.57 9.54 -5.67
N VAL A 281 3.05 8.35 -5.96
CA VAL A 281 3.88 7.56 -5.04
C VAL A 281 5.30 7.51 -5.56
N ILE A 282 6.27 7.83 -4.70
CA ILE A 282 7.67 7.46 -4.86
C ILE A 282 7.91 6.26 -3.94
N ASP A 283 8.12 5.09 -4.50
CA ASP A 283 8.46 3.86 -3.79
C ASP A 283 9.85 3.38 -4.23
N LEU A 284 10.88 3.77 -3.50
CA LEU A 284 12.27 3.50 -3.88
C LEU A 284 12.62 2.01 -3.83
N ALA A 285 11.90 1.21 -3.02
CA ALA A 285 12.05 -0.24 -3.03
C ALA A 285 11.69 -0.85 -4.39
N ASN A 286 10.91 -0.13 -5.21
CA ASN A 286 10.47 -0.54 -6.54
C ASN A 286 11.51 -0.27 -7.66
N ILE A 287 12.80 -0.28 -7.30
CA ILE A 287 13.93 0.05 -8.19
C ILE A 287 13.97 -0.81 -9.45
N ASN A 288 13.64 -2.09 -9.34
CA ASN A 288 13.70 -3.05 -10.45
C ASN A 288 12.46 -3.02 -11.36
N SER A 289 11.44 -2.23 -11.02
CA SER A 289 10.24 -1.98 -11.83
C SER A 289 10.09 -0.48 -12.10
N CYS A 290 9.12 0.23 -11.49
CA CYS A 290 9.01 1.67 -11.54
C CYS A 290 8.75 2.23 -10.13
N ALA A 291 9.64 3.11 -9.65
CA ALA A 291 9.54 3.76 -8.35
C ALA A 291 8.58 4.96 -8.33
N PHE A 292 8.20 5.50 -9.47
CA PHE A 292 7.47 6.76 -9.62
C PHE A 292 6.13 6.50 -10.29
N ILE A 293 5.07 6.40 -9.50
CA ILE A 293 3.75 5.95 -9.95
C ILE A 293 2.68 7.00 -9.67
N ALA A 294 1.96 7.41 -10.72
CA ALA A 294 0.72 8.18 -10.61
C ALA A 294 -0.46 7.21 -10.43
N THR A 295 -1.01 7.16 -9.23
CA THR A 295 -2.11 6.25 -8.88
C THR A 295 -3.46 6.82 -9.34
N GLN A 296 -4.52 6.02 -9.21
CA GLN A 296 -5.92 6.45 -9.38
C GLN A 296 -6.57 6.89 -8.06
N ASP A 297 -5.82 7.00 -6.98
CA ASP A 297 -6.34 7.41 -5.69
C ASP A 297 -6.27 8.94 -5.54
N LEU A 298 -7.28 9.49 -4.87
CA LEU A 298 -7.33 10.88 -4.44
C LEU A 298 -6.84 10.98 -3.00
N GLY A 299 -6.09 12.01 -2.69
CA GLY A 299 -5.59 12.23 -1.36
C GLY A 299 -5.20 13.68 -1.09
N LYS A 300 -4.70 13.89 0.11
CA LYS A 300 -4.27 15.21 0.59
C LYS A 300 -3.05 15.05 1.48
N MET A 301 -1.96 15.73 1.14
CA MET A 301 -0.78 15.83 1.98
C MET A 301 -0.98 16.82 3.10
N LYS A 302 -0.44 16.53 4.30
CA LYS A 302 -0.39 17.42 5.46
C LYS A 302 1.01 18.03 5.64
N PRO A 303 1.11 19.17 6.36
CA PRO A 303 2.41 19.83 6.56
C PRO A 303 3.45 18.99 7.32
N ASP A 304 3.02 18.02 8.10
CA ASP A 304 3.87 17.10 8.87
C ASP A 304 4.37 15.90 8.05
N GLY A 305 4.06 15.85 6.74
CA GLY A 305 4.43 14.76 5.85
C GLY A 305 3.48 13.56 5.86
N THR A 306 2.45 13.57 6.70
CA THR A 306 1.38 12.57 6.67
C THR A 306 0.38 12.86 5.54
N PHE A 307 -0.49 11.89 5.22
CA PHE A 307 -1.48 12.07 4.17
C PHE A 307 -2.80 11.36 4.48
N GLU A 308 -3.84 11.78 3.81
CA GLU A 308 -5.17 11.17 3.83
C GLU A 308 -5.53 10.64 2.45
N ILE A 309 -6.24 9.50 2.43
CA ILE A 309 -6.85 8.94 1.21
C ILE A 309 -8.32 9.32 1.21
N LEU A 310 -8.75 10.04 0.18
CA LEU A 310 -10.10 10.59 0.05
C LEU A 310 -11.03 9.75 -0.83
N GLY A 311 -10.46 8.82 -1.62
CA GLY A 311 -11.20 7.97 -2.53
C GLY A 311 -10.41 7.64 -3.78
N ARG A 312 -11.10 7.32 -4.86
CA ARG A 312 -10.50 7.05 -6.17
C ARG A 312 -11.08 7.99 -7.22
N PHE A 313 -10.29 8.25 -8.27
CA PHE A 313 -10.82 8.85 -9.48
C PHE A 313 -11.84 7.90 -10.10
N ASP A 314 -13.12 8.32 -10.15
CA ASP A 314 -14.10 7.61 -10.94
C ASP A 314 -13.96 8.05 -12.40
N GLN A 315 -13.81 7.12 -13.32
CA GLN A 315 -13.71 7.46 -14.76
C GLN A 315 -14.97 8.16 -15.29
N SER A 316 -16.09 8.09 -14.56
CA SER A 316 -17.32 8.80 -14.84
C SER A 316 -17.27 10.29 -14.46
N ASP A 317 -16.48 10.68 -13.45
CA ASP A 317 -16.42 12.05 -12.93
C ASP A 317 -15.57 12.99 -13.78
N ILE A 318 -14.72 12.46 -14.66
CA ILE A 318 -13.93 13.25 -15.63
C ILE A 318 -14.82 13.85 -16.74
N ARG A 319 -16.09 13.47 -16.84
CA ARG A 319 -17.00 13.91 -17.90
C ARG A 319 -17.95 15.04 -17.53
N GLY A 320 -17.89 15.63 -16.39
CA GLY A 320 -18.86 16.68 -16.03
C GLY A 320 -18.53 17.48 -14.80
N CYS A 321 -18.70 18.75 -14.91
CA CYS A 321 -18.74 19.87 -13.99
C CYS A 321 -19.24 19.65 -12.55
N ASN A 322 -18.89 18.56 -11.86
CA ASN A 322 -19.30 18.28 -10.48
C ASN A 322 -18.15 18.35 -9.45
N LEU A 323 -17.04 18.99 -9.79
CA LEU A 323 -16.00 19.37 -8.80
C LEU A 323 -16.36 20.65 -8.03
N MET A 324 -17.66 21.00 -7.96
CA MET A 324 -18.17 22.05 -7.09
C MET A 324 -18.92 21.42 -5.92
N VAL A 325 -18.19 20.79 -5.00
CA VAL A 325 -18.64 20.70 -3.60
C VAL A 325 -17.42 20.76 -2.68
N LEU A 326 -17.21 21.99 -2.16
CA LEU A 326 -16.57 22.44 -0.91
C LEU A 326 -15.10 22.15 -0.69
#